data_fa3764160c7f11900b925eabbea6eb2f
#
_entry.id   fa3764160c7f11900b925eabbea6eb2f
#
_cell.length_a   1.000
_cell.length_b   1.000
_cell.length_c   1.000
_cell.angle_alpha   90.00
_cell.angle_beta   90.00
_cell.angle_gamma   90.00
#
_symmetry.space_group_name_H-M   'P 1'
#
loop_
_entity.id
_entity.type
_entity.pdbx_description
1 polymer ?
#
loop_
_entity_poly.entity_id
_entity_poly.type
_entity_poly.pdbx_seq_one_letter_code
_entity_poly.pdbx_strand_id
1 'polypeptide(L)'
;RVLFRSLQAIRDNEDAARAIGVDPYTIKTRALALSAFFMGAGGAFYVQVFHYIDPAIAYGPHTSVEALVGAIVGGMGTVWGPVVGALTLHTLAELTRSLVGQLPGVNMIIYGAILLVIVTLSPKGVAHWLLRRGKDKP
;
A
#
# COMPACT_ATOMS: atom_id res chain seq x y z
N ARG A 1 13.86 -10.77 14.60
CA ARG A 1 12.85 -10.89 15.68
C ARG A 1 12.82 -9.66 16.58
N VAL A 2 13.98 -9.11 17.00
CA VAL A 2 14.06 -7.92 17.88
C VAL A 2 13.48 -6.70 17.19
N LEU A 3 13.90 -6.41 15.96
CA LEU A 3 13.43 -5.25 15.17
C LEU A 3 11.90 -5.23 15.00
N PHE A 4 11.29 -6.40 14.76
CA PHE A 4 9.83 -6.50 14.59
C PHE A 4 9.08 -6.20 15.91
N ARG A 5 9.57 -6.71 17.04
CA ARG A 5 8.98 -6.44 18.36
C ARG A 5 9.11 -4.97 18.74
N SER A 6 10.25 -4.35 18.44
CA SER A 6 10.47 -2.93 18.72
C SER A 6 9.61 -2.03 17.84
N LEU A 7 9.38 -2.39 16.56
CA LEU A 7 8.46 -1.68 15.68
C LEU A 7 7.01 -1.78 16.18
N GLN A 8 6.62 -2.94 16.71
CA GLN A 8 5.29 -3.13 17.26
C GLN A 8 5.08 -2.32 18.55
N ALA A 9 6.08 -2.28 19.44
CA ALA A 9 6.04 -1.45 20.63
C ALA A 9 5.95 0.05 20.32
N ILE A 10 6.68 0.53 19.31
CA ILE A 10 6.63 1.92 18.85
C ILE A 10 5.26 2.24 18.22
N ARG A 11 4.66 1.30 17.49
CA ARG A 11 3.33 1.46 16.91
C ARG A 11 2.25 1.60 17.97
N ASP A 12 2.36 0.83 19.05
CA ASP A 12 1.37 0.82 20.14
C ASP A 12 1.48 2.08 21.00
N ASN A 13 2.70 2.44 21.41
CA ASN A 13 2.97 3.69 22.14
C ASN A 13 4.46 4.07 22.03
N GLU A 14 4.75 5.16 21.32
CA GLU A 14 6.12 5.64 21.08
C GLU A 14 6.80 6.14 22.37
N ASP A 15 6.06 6.82 23.25
CA ASP A 15 6.61 7.36 24.49
C ASP A 15 6.93 6.24 25.50
N ALA A 16 6.08 5.23 25.59
CA ALA A 16 6.33 4.06 26.40
C ALA A 16 7.54 3.27 25.89
N ALA A 17 7.70 3.14 24.57
CA ALA A 17 8.86 2.49 23.97
C ALA A 17 10.17 3.24 24.28
N ARG A 18 10.16 4.58 24.27
CA ARG A 18 11.31 5.40 24.70
C ARG A 18 11.65 5.20 26.17
N ALA A 19 10.66 5.11 27.03
CA ALA A 19 10.86 4.95 28.48
C ALA A 19 11.58 3.64 28.83
N ILE A 20 11.42 2.59 28.00
CA ILE A 20 12.11 1.30 28.17
C ILE A 20 13.44 1.20 27.39
N GLY A 21 13.98 2.36 26.90
CA GLY A 21 15.27 2.44 26.24
C GLY A 21 15.28 2.07 24.75
N VAL A 22 14.11 1.96 24.12
CA VAL A 22 14.00 1.74 22.67
C VAL A 22 14.11 3.10 21.97
N ASP A 23 15.12 3.27 21.09
CA ASP A 23 15.23 4.47 20.27
C ASP A 23 14.36 4.37 19.01
N PRO A 24 13.24 5.12 18.92
CA PRO A 24 12.33 5.04 17.78
C PRO A 24 12.96 5.49 16.48
N TYR A 25 13.86 6.48 16.54
CA TYR A 25 14.52 7.03 15.36
C TYR A 25 15.36 5.96 14.65
N THR A 26 16.23 5.29 15.37
CA THR A 26 17.10 4.24 14.81
C THR A 26 16.29 3.09 14.23
N ILE A 27 15.21 2.70 14.91
CA ILE A 27 14.38 1.58 14.46
C ILE A 27 13.55 1.95 13.22
N LYS A 28 12.94 3.13 13.20
CA LYS A 28 12.22 3.65 12.04
C LYS A 28 13.16 3.80 10.83
N THR A 29 14.38 4.32 11.04
CA THR A 29 15.37 4.47 9.97
C THR A 29 15.81 3.12 9.39
N ARG A 30 16.03 2.10 10.22
CA ARG A 30 16.35 0.75 9.75
C ARG A 30 15.21 0.12 8.97
N ALA A 31 13.98 0.30 9.42
CA ALA A 31 12.79 -0.18 8.69
C ALA A 31 12.64 0.52 7.34
N LEU A 32 12.86 1.84 7.31
CA LEU A 32 12.83 2.64 6.08
C LEU A 32 13.92 2.20 5.10
N ALA A 33 15.15 1.99 5.57
CA ALA A 33 16.25 1.51 4.74
C ALA A 33 15.96 0.15 4.11
N LEU A 34 15.37 -0.77 4.88
CA LEU A 34 14.96 -2.08 4.37
C LEU A 34 13.86 -1.95 3.31
N SER A 35 12.86 -1.10 3.56
CA SER A 35 11.79 -0.82 2.60
C SER A 35 12.34 -0.19 1.31
N ALA A 36 13.25 0.77 1.43
CA ALA A 36 13.90 1.42 0.29
C ALA A 36 14.72 0.43 -0.55
N PHE A 37 15.38 -0.53 0.10
CA PHE A 37 16.11 -1.59 -0.60
C PHE A 37 15.19 -2.44 -1.49
N PHE A 38 14.05 -2.89 -0.96
CA PHE A 38 13.07 -3.65 -1.74
C PHE A 38 12.43 -2.82 -2.85
N MET A 39 12.13 -1.55 -2.58
CA MET A 39 11.59 -0.65 -3.61
C MET A 39 12.61 -0.39 -4.71
N GLY A 40 13.89 -0.23 -4.38
CA GLY A 40 14.98 -0.09 -5.37
C GLY A 40 15.12 -1.33 -6.24
N ALA A 41 15.05 -2.52 -5.66
CA ALA A 41 15.07 -3.77 -6.41
C ALA A 41 13.85 -3.89 -7.35
N GLY A 42 12.66 -3.52 -6.89
CA GLY A 42 11.44 -3.46 -7.70
C GLY A 42 11.55 -2.46 -8.85
N GLY A 43 12.12 -1.27 -8.59
CA GLY A 43 12.37 -0.27 -9.61
C GLY A 43 13.37 -0.74 -10.68
N ALA A 44 14.44 -1.41 -10.28
CA ALA A 44 15.41 -1.99 -11.21
C ALA A 44 14.76 -3.06 -12.11
N PHE A 45 13.90 -3.90 -11.54
CA PHE A 45 13.13 -4.89 -12.31
C PHE A 45 12.17 -4.21 -13.30
N TYR A 46 11.48 -3.15 -12.88
CA TYR A 46 10.59 -2.36 -13.74
C TYR A 46 11.34 -1.82 -14.96
N VAL A 47 12.53 -1.23 -14.75
CA VAL A 47 13.37 -0.70 -15.84
C VAL A 47 13.79 -1.78 -16.82
N GLN A 48 14.13 -2.98 -16.31
CA GLN A 48 14.51 -4.10 -17.17
C GLN A 48 13.36 -4.61 -18.05
N VAL A 49 12.14 -4.60 -17.52
CA VAL A 49 10.97 -5.06 -18.27
C VAL A 49 10.54 -4.05 -19.33
N PHE A 50 10.49 -2.78 -18.98
CA PHE A 50 9.98 -1.73 -19.88
C PHE A 50 11.05 -1.10 -20.77
N HIS A 51 12.35 -1.27 -20.46
CA HIS A 51 13.50 -0.69 -21.17
C HIS A 51 13.42 0.83 -21.34
N TYR A 52 12.56 1.50 -20.63
CA TYR A 52 12.30 2.93 -20.70
C TYR A 52 11.93 3.49 -19.33
N ILE A 53 12.52 4.62 -18.97
CA ILE A 53 12.15 5.37 -17.78
C ILE A 53 11.69 6.75 -18.21
N ASP A 54 10.40 7.03 -17.98
CA ASP A 54 9.89 8.38 -18.06
C ASP A 54 10.12 9.09 -16.71
N PRO A 55 10.79 10.26 -16.68
CA PRO A 55 10.95 11.04 -15.46
C PRO A 55 9.62 11.37 -14.76
N ALA A 56 8.54 11.59 -15.52
CA ALA A 56 7.22 11.86 -14.98
C ALA A 56 6.64 10.65 -14.22
N ILE A 57 6.93 9.44 -14.68
CA ILE A 57 6.51 8.20 -13.99
C ILE A 57 7.42 7.91 -12.81
N ALA A 58 8.74 8.04 -12.98
CA ALA A 58 9.72 7.70 -11.95
C ALA A 58 9.69 8.65 -10.74
N TYR A 59 9.49 9.94 -10.97
CA TYR A 59 9.50 10.99 -9.95
C TYR A 59 8.12 11.64 -9.74
N GLY A 60 7.10 11.18 -10.46
CA GLY A 60 5.75 11.71 -10.37
C GLY A 60 5.10 11.41 -9.01
N PRO A 61 4.42 12.39 -8.39
CA PRO A 61 3.68 12.16 -7.15
C PRO A 61 2.54 11.16 -7.34
N HIS A 62 2.03 10.99 -8.55
CA HIS A 62 0.94 10.08 -8.89
C HIS A 62 1.27 8.62 -8.50
N THR A 63 2.42 8.11 -8.90
CA THR A 63 2.86 6.75 -8.58
C THR A 63 3.02 6.52 -7.07
N SER A 64 3.53 7.53 -6.37
CA SER A 64 3.67 7.47 -4.91
C SER A 64 2.32 7.45 -4.20
N VAL A 65 1.38 8.27 -4.64
CA VAL A 65 0.01 8.32 -4.12
C VAL A 65 -0.71 7.01 -4.40
N GLU A 66 -0.61 6.47 -5.60
CA GLU A 66 -1.21 5.19 -5.99
C GLU A 66 -0.71 4.03 -5.11
N ALA A 67 0.60 3.97 -4.85
CA ALA A 67 1.20 2.98 -3.95
C ALA A 67 0.69 3.11 -2.51
N LEU A 68 0.57 4.34 -1.99
CA LEU A 68 0.01 4.60 -0.66
C LEU A 68 -1.46 4.19 -0.56
N VAL A 69 -2.25 4.58 -1.56
CA VAL A 69 -3.67 4.22 -1.63
C VAL A 69 -3.83 2.70 -1.68
N GLY A 70 -3.02 2.00 -2.47
CA GLY A 70 -3.00 0.54 -2.52
C GLY A 70 -2.75 -0.10 -1.16
N ALA A 71 -1.80 0.43 -0.41
CA ALA A 71 -1.51 -0.05 0.93
C ALA A 71 -2.65 0.22 1.93
N ILE A 72 -3.30 1.38 1.84
CA ILE A 72 -4.43 1.76 2.70
C ILE A 72 -5.65 0.89 2.39
N VAL A 73 -6.03 0.77 1.12
CA VAL A 73 -7.18 -0.04 0.66
C VAL A 73 -6.98 -1.51 0.99
N GLY A 74 -5.77 -2.02 0.81
CA GLY A 74 -5.44 -3.40 1.14
C GLY A 74 -5.47 -3.70 2.64
N GLY A 75 -5.25 -2.69 3.47
CA GLY A 75 -5.23 -2.79 4.94
C GLY A 75 -3.83 -2.66 5.52
N MET A 76 -3.58 -1.51 6.12
CA MET A 76 -2.37 -1.23 6.89
C MET A 76 -2.31 -2.16 8.11
N GLY A 77 -1.31 -3.00 8.19
CA GLY A 77 -1.10 -3.91 9.33
C GLY A 77 -1.17 -5.39 8.98
N THR A 78 -1.47 -5.74 7.74
CA THR A 78 -1.35 -7.10 7.22
C THR A 78 -0.25 -7.18 6.16
N VAL A 79 0.53 -8.26 6.19
CA VAL A 79 1.62 -8.47 5.21
C VAL A 79 1.07 -8.59 3.78
N TRP A 80 -0.10 -9.19 3.63
CA TRP A 80 -0.79 -9.39 2.36
C TRP A 80 -1.65 -8.20 1.93
N GLY A 81 -1.85 -7.22 2.82
CA GLY A 81 -2.66 -6.03 2.55
C GLY A 81 -2.26 -5.31 1.26
N PRO A 82 -1.02 -4.85 1.13
CA PRO A 82 -0.58 -4.11 -0.06
C PRO A 82 -0.73 -4.90 -1.36
N VAL A 83 -0.50 -6.22 -1.33
CA VAL A 83 -0.65 -7.09 -2.50
C VAL A 83 -2.12 -7.19 -2.93
N VAL A 84 -3.01 -7.46 -1.98
CA VAL A 84 -4.46 -7.51 -2.24
C VAL A 84 -4.99 -6.15 -2.66
N GLY A 85 -4.51 -5.07 -2.04
CA GLY A 85 -4.87 -3.71 -2.39
C GLY A 85 -4.46 -3.35 -3.82
N ALA A 86 -3.23 -3.61 -4.20
CA ALA A 86 -2.74 -3.36 -5.55
C ALA A 86 -3.53 -4.15 -6.61
N LEU A 87 -3.80 -5.43 -6.37
CA LEU A 87 -4.62 -6.25 -7.26
C LEU A 87 -6.05 -5.71 -7.39
N THR A 88 -6.65 -5.32 -6.27
CA THR A 88 -8.02 -4.76 -6.24
C THR A 88 -8.08 -3.45 -7.01
N LEU A 89 -7.13 -2.54 -6.78
CA LEU A 89 -7.07 -1.26 -7.47
C LEU A 89 -6.84 -1.43 -8.98
N HIS A 90 -5.92 -2.30 -9.35
CA HIS A 90 -5.62 -2.54 -10.76
C HIS A 90 -6.81 -3.16 -11.50
N THR A 91 -7.44 -4.17 -10.90
CA THR A 91 -8.64 -4.79 -11.47
C THR A 91 -9.79 -3.78 -11.57
N LEU A 92 -9.96 -2.93 -10.56
CA LEU A 92 -10.98 -1.90 -10.55
C LEU A 92 -10.74 -0.83 -11.63
N ALA A 93 -9.50 -0.39 -11.78
CA ALA A 93 -9.12 0.56 -12.82
C ALA A 93 -9.41 0.00 -14.22
N GLU A 94 -9.11 -1.29 -14.45
CA GLU A 94 -9.34 -1.94 -15.73
C GLU A 94 -10.84 -2.14 -16.01
N LEU A 95 -11.62 -2.54 -15.01
CA LEU A 95 -13.08 -2.60 -15.09
C LEU A 95 -13.70 -1.25 -15.42
N THR A 96 -13.24 -0.19 -14.77
CA THR A 96 -13.74 1.17 -15.03
C THR A 96 -13.42 1.61 -16.45
N ARG A 97 -12.23 1.30 -16.96
CA ARG A 97 -11.86 1.59 -18.35
C ARG A 97 -12.73 0.84 -19.35
N SER A 98 -13.05 -0.41 -19.07
CA SER A 98 -13.87 -1.23 -19.98
C SER A 98 -15.34 -0.80 -20.02
N LEU A 99 -15.88 -0.27 -18.92
CA LEU A 99 -17.28 0.14 -18.82
C LEU A 99 -17.53 1.58 -19.34
N VAL A 100 -16.61 2.48 -19.10
CA VAL A 100 -16.78 3.93 -19.41
C VAL A 100 -16.16 4.33 -20.75
N GLY A 101 -15.38 3.43 -21.36
CA GLY A 101 -14.62 3.73 -22.57
C GLY A 101 -13.44 4.69 -22.28
N GLN A 102 -12.84 5.21 -23.33
CA GLN A 102 -11.65 6.06 -23.24
C GLN A 102 -11.98 7.56 -23.12
N LEU A 103 -12.93 7.96 -22.30
CA LEU A 103 -13.22 9.37 -22.07
C LEU A 103 -12.21 9.94 -21.03
N PRO A 104 -11.27 10.78 -21.45
CA PRO A 104 -10.28 11.34 -20.53
C PRO A 104 -10.96 12.18 -19.44
N GLY A 105 -10.61 11.93 -18.17
CA GLY A 105 -11.15 12.64 -17.00
C GLY A 105 -12.35 11.97 -16.34
N VAL A 106 -13.32 11.43 -17.06
CA VAL A 106 -14.47 10.72 -16.49
C VAL A 106 -14.00 9.46 -15.75
N ASN A 107 -13.06 8.75 -16.33
CA ASN A 107 -12.43 7.57 -15.75
C ASN A 107 -11.78 7.86 -14.38
N MET A 108 -11.14 9.02 -14.25
CA MET A 108 -10.47 9.44 -13.02
C MET A 108 -11.45 9.82 -11.91
N ILE A 109 -12.58 10.43 -12.29
CA ILE A 109 -13.66 10.80 -11.35
C ILE A 109 -14.34 9.54 -10.80
N ILE A 110 -14.68 8.60 -11.68
CA ILE A 110 -15.33 7.35 -11.29
C ILE A 110 -14.39 6.51 -10.44
N TYR A 111 -13.13 6.37 -10.83
CA TYR A 111 -12.12 5.68 -10.06
C TYR A 111 -11.95 6.30 -8.65
N GLY A 112 -11.85 7.63 -8.56
CA GLY A 112 -11.76 8.33 -7.28
C GLY A 112 -13.01 8.15 -6.41
N ALA A 113 -14.20 8.19 -7.01
CA ALA A 113 -15.46 7.97 -6.29
C ALA A 113 -15.56 6.55 -5.73
N ILE A 114 -15.24 5.53 -6.54
CA ILE A 114 -15.22 4.13 -6.10
C ILE A 114 -14.19 3.93 -4.99
N LEU A 115 -13.03 4.53 -5.12
CA LEU A 115 -11.97 4.48 -4.12
C LEU A 115 -12.43 5.07 -2.78
N LEU A 116 -13.12 6.21 -2.81
CA LEU A 116 -13.68 6.86 -1.63
C LEU A 116 -14.73 5.96 -0.96
N VAL A 117 -15.58 5.31 -1.74
CA VAL A 117 -16.58 4.34 -1.23
C VAL A 117 -15.87 3.14 -0.58
N ILE A 118 -14.84 2.58 -1.20
CA ILE A 118 -14.09 1.43 -0.62
C ILE A 118 -13.44 1.82 0.71
N VAL A 119 -12.78 2.97 0.77
CA VAL A 119 -12.10 3.44 2.00
C VAL A 119 -13.09 3.70 3.12
N THR A 120 -14.27 4.28 2.81
CA THR A 120 -15.30 4.54 3.82
C THR A 120 -16.02 3.29 4.31
N LEU A 121 -16.28 2.32 3.44
CA LEU A 121 -16.95 1.06 3.78
C LEU A 121 -16.01 0.05 4.46
N SER A 122 -14.72 0.10 4.20
CA SER A 122 -13.75 -0.85 4.73
C SER A 122 -12.59 -0.17 5.45
N PRO A 123 -12.81 0.48 6.60
CA PRO A 123 -11.79 1.22 7.35
C PRO A 123 -10.64 0.33 7.87
N LYS A 124 -10.83 -1.00 7.88
CA LYS A 124 -9.80 -1.99 8.27
C LYS A 124 -9.12 -2.65 7.06
N GLY A 125 -9.43 -2.22 5.84
CA GLY A 125 -8.89 -2.75 4.61
C GLY A 125 -9.60 -4.02 4.08
N VAL A 126 -9.57 -4.17 2.75
CA VAL A 126 -10.24 -5.28 2.04
C VAL A 126 -9.64 -6.64 2.43
N ALA A 127 -8.34 -6.69 2.71
CA ALA A 127 -7.67 -7.94 3.11
C ALA A 127 -8.20 -8.49 4.44
N HIS A 128 -8.57 -7.64 5.39
CA HIS A 128 -9.15 -8.09 6.67
C HIS A 128 -10.50 -8.79 6.47
N TRP A 129 -11.31 -8.28 5.54
CA TRP A 129 -12.62 -8.88 5.22
C TRP A 129 -12.46 -10.24 4.51
N LEU A 130 -11.52 -10.35 3.58
CA LEU A 130 -11.22 -11.61 2.87
C LEU A 130 -10.66 -12.69 3.79
N LEU A 131 -9.76 -12.33 4.71
CA LEU A 131 -9.15 -13.27 5.66
C LEU A 131 -10.14 -13.75 6.73
N ARG A 132 -11.10 -12.91 7.12
CA ARG A 132 -12.15 -13.29 8.08
C ARG A 132 -13.13 -14.30 7.48
N ARG A 133 -13.46 -14.16 6.20
CA ARG A 133 -14.38 -15.09 5.50
C ARG A 133 -13.82 -16.50 5.35
N GLY A 134 -12.49 -16.67 5.43
CA GLY A 134 -11.83 -17.98 5.39
C GLY A 134 -11.82 -18.72 6.73
N LYS A 135 -12.13 -18.05 7.86
CA LYS A 135 -12.15 -18.66 9.19
C LYS A 135 -13.53 -19.12 9.65
N ASP A 136 -14.59 -18.72 8.96
CA ASP A 136 -15.98 -19.09 9.30
C ASP A 136 -16.49 -20.29 8.49
N LYS A 137 -15.60 -21.17 8.03
CA LYS A 137 -16.01 -22.49 7.54
C LYS A 137 -15.76 -23.51 8.66
N PRO A 138 -16.83 -24.22 9.12
CA PRO A 138 -16.76 -25.24 10.13
C PRO A 138 -15.88 -26.42 9.69
#